data_05d7851c30c69eaedf53c105ac187081
#
_entry.id   05d7851c30c69eaedf53c105ac187081
#
_cell.length_a   1.000
_cell.length_b   1.000
_cell.length_c   1.000
_cell.angle_alpha   90.00
_cell.angle_beta   90.00
_cell.angle_gamma   90.00
#
_symmetry.space_group_name_H-M   'P 1'
#
loop_
_entity.id
_entity.type
_entity.pdbx_description
1 polymer ?
#
loop_
_entity_poly.entity_id
_entity_poly.type
_entity_poly.pdbx_seq_one_letter_code
_entity_poly.pdbx_strand_id
1 'polypeptide(L)'
;MCSLSFCEHCNLILVNNLITFVIPANASPPIPGTPPPLFLCDVFPNDGFAEFDLTLADSEIINGQAGVVVTYHLTIGEAQFDINPLLSPFTNTITDTQTIFARLENIADGLSDVVSLDLIVIATPAITDPIGDYNLCDNDQDGTEVFDLTSKNTEIENGLPNITITYYNTETDANTETNTISTPAAYNSAGAETIWLRAVNPDGCATLGSFNLIIDTVNNYIEIP
;
A
#
# COMPACT_ATOMS: atom_id res chain seq x y z
N MET A 1 43.82 2.91 -39.62
CA MET A 1 42.76 1.90 -39.72
C MET A 1 41.65 2.39 -38.78
N CYS A 2 40.59 3.00 -39.34
CA CYS A 2 39.43 3.37 -38.53
C CYS A 2 38.57 2.16 -38.23
N SER A 3 38.39 1.84 -36.97
CA SER A 3 37.45 0.82 -36.54
C SER A 3 36.02 1.34 -36.80
N LEU A 4 35.30 0.63 -37.67
CA LEU A 4 33.86 0.83 -37.86
C LEU A 4 33.15 0.24 -36.62
N SER A 5 32.79 1.07 -35.66
CA SER A 5 31.76 0.68 -34.68
C SER A 5 30.42 0.76 -35.39
N PHE A 6 29.67 -0.33 -35.38
CA PHE A 6 28.33 -0.44 -35.98
C PHE A 6 27.39 0.52 -35.28
N CYS A 7 26.80 1.44 -36.03
CA CYS A 7 25.65 2.23 -35.60
C CYS A 7 24.39 1.40 -35.95
N GLU A 8 23.78 0.77 -34.99
CA GLU A 8 22.59 -0.10 -35.19
C GLU A 8 21.35 0.62 -35.70
N HIS A 9 21.32 1.96 -35.65
CA HIS A 9 20.18 2.79 -36.02
C HIS A 9 20.44 3.73 -37.19
N CYS A 10 21.47 3.48 -38.01
CA CYS A 10 21.76 4.31 -39.19
C CYS A 10 21.10 3.73 -40.42
N ASN A 11 20.08 4.41 -40.96
CA ASN A 11 19.53 4.07 -42.29
C ASN A 11 20.56 4.32 -43.38
N LEU A 12 20.99 3.27 -44.06
CA LEU A 12 21.94 3.33 -45.18
C LEU A 12 21.18 3.70 -46.45
N ILE A 13 21.36 4.90 -46.98
CA ILE A 13 20.79 5.32 -48.27
C ILE A 13 21.91 5.39 -49.31
N LEU A 14 21.83 4.61 -50.38
CA LEU A 14 22.71 4.67 -51.53
C LEU A 14 22.21 5.72 -52.51
N VAL A 15 22.89 6.85 -52.60
CA VAL A 15 22.64 7.89 -53.61
C VAL A 15 23.91 8.06 -54.44
N ASN A 16 23.85 7.80 -55.75
CA ASN A 16 24.94 7.99 -56.69
C ASN A 16 26.26 7.28 -56.34
N ASN A 17 26.19 6.02 -55.90
CA ASN A 17 27.36 5.22 -55.47
C ASN A 17 28.10 5.77 -54.24
N LEU A 18 27.54 6.75 -53.54
CA LEU A 18 28.08 7.23 -52.28
C LEU A 18 27.22 6.69 -51.14
N ILE A 19 27.86 6.05 -50.15
CA ILE A 19 27.18 5.62 -48.92
C ILE A 19 27.02 6.84 -48.04
N THR A 20 25.80 7.40 -47.96
CA THR A 20 25.51 8.52 -47.07
C THR A 20 24.81 7.98 -45.86
N PHE A 21 25.41 8.14 -44.70
CA PHE A 21 24.76 7.92 -43.43
C PHE A 21 23.83 9.10 -43.17
N VAL A 22 22.53 8.89 -43.27
CA VAL A 22 21.56 9.86 -42.78
C VAL A 22 21.36 9.54 -41.31
N ILE A 23 22.03 10.30 -40.46
CA ILE A 23 21.65 10.38 -39.04
C ILE A 23 20.37 11.24 -39.04
N PRO A 24 19.22 10.74 -38.57
CA PRO A 24 18.03 11.60 -38.42
C PRO A 24 18.45 12.78 -37.53
N ALA A 25 18.35 14.00 -38.09
CA ALA A 25 18.60 15.20 -37.32
C ALA A 25 17.57 15.23 -36.17
N ASN A 26 18.04 15.16 -34.92
CA ASN A 26 17.27 15.26 -33.68
C ASN A 26 16.53 13.97 -33.19
N ALA A 27 17.10 12.78 -33.38
CA ALA A 27 16.69 11.68 -32.52
C ALA A 27 17.22 11.97 -31.10
N SER A 28 16.35 12.33 -30.18
CA SER A 28 16.67 12.43 -28.75
C SER A 28 15.88 11.38 -27.99
N PRO A 29 16.44 10.81 -26.92
CA PRO A 29 15.68 9.88 -26.09
C PRO A 29 14.42 10.57 -25.55
N PRO A 30 13.36 9.81 -25.26
CA PRO A 30 12.18 10.34 -24.58
C PRO A 30 12.58 10.86 -23.20
N ILE A 31 11.81 11.79 -22.65
CA ILE A 31 12.07 12.37 -21.34
C ILE A 31 11.06 11.81 -20.35
N PRO A 32 11.41 10.82 -19.52
CA PRO A 32 10.48 10.27 -18.55
C PRO A 32 10.04 11.34 -17.55
N GLY A 33 8.77 11.27 -17.15
CA GLY A 33 8.30 12.01 -15.99
C GLY A 33 8.88 11.43 -14.71
N THR A 34 8.74 12.15 -13.60
CA THR A 34 9.16 11.67 -12.28
C THR A 34 7.94 11.09 -11.57
N PRO A 35 7.79 9.76 -11.51
CA PRO A 35 6.65 9.14 -10.84
C PRO A 35 6.73 9.36 -9.33
N PRO A 36 5.59 9.56 -8.64
CA PRO A 36 5.56 9.48 -7.19
C PRO A 36 5.84 8.03 -6.76
N PRO A 37 6.30 7.80 -5.51
CA PRO A 37 6.42 6.46 -4.96
C PRO A 37 5.09 5.69 -5.01
N LEU A 38 5.16 4.38 -5.21
CA LEU A 38 4.03 3.49 -5.01
C LEU A 38 3.99 3.04 -3.54
N PHE A 39 2.84 3.22 -2.89
CA PHE A 39 2.63 2.87 -1.48
C PHE A 39 1.66 1.70 -1.37
N LEU A 40 2.00 0.71 -0.54
CA LEU A 40 1.10 -0.36 -0.13
C LEU A 40 1.19 -0.58 1.38
N CYS A 41 0.05 -0.90 1.99
CA CYS A 41 0.03 -1.35 3.37
C CYS A 41 0.48 -2.81 3.46
N ASP A 42 1.33 -3.09 4.44
CA ASP A 42 1.74 -4.45 4.75
C ASP A 42 0.56 -5.22 5.34
N VAL A 43 0.17 -6.30 4.67
CA VAL A 43 -0.87 -7.19 5.19
C VAL A 43 -0.19 -8.17 6.14
N PHE A 44 -0.72 -8.30 7.37
CA PHE A 44 -0.16 -9.23 8.35
C PHE A 44 0.49 -10.46 7.68
N PRO A 45 1.78 -10.78 7.97
CA PRO A 45 2.46 -10.52 9.26
C PRO A 45 3.36 -9.27 9.37
N ASN A 46 3.20 -8.23 8.60
CA ASN A 46 4.09 -7.05 8.62
C ASN A 46 5.57 -7.45 8.39
N ASP A 47 5.83 -8.10 7.27
CA ASP A 47 7.16 -8.61 6.94
C ASP A 47 7.95 -7.69 6.00
N GLY A 48 7.36 -6.55 5.62
CA GLY A 48 7.96 -5.54 4.75
C GLY A 48 7.88 -5.89 3.27
N PHE A 49 7.08 -6.89 2.89
CA PHE A 49 6.89 -7.29 1.50
C PHE A 49 5.44 -7.09 1.04
N ALA A 50 5.29 -6.60 -0.20
CA ALA A 50 3.98 -6.40 -0.83
C ALA A 50 4.06 -6.59 -2.34
N GLU A 51 2.93 -6.87 -2.99
CA GLU A 51 2.84 -7.09 -4.42
C GLU A 51 2.35 -5.82 -5.13
N PHE A 52 3.24 -5.15 -5.85
CA PHE A 52 3.01 -3.87 -6.51
C PHE A 52 2.56 -4.05 -7.96
N ASP A 53 1.48 -3.39 -8.35
CA ASP A 53 1.16 -3.17 -9.76
C ASP A 53 1.99 -2.00 -10.28
N LEU A 54 3.10 -2.32 -10.96
CA LEU A 54 4.04 -1.32 -11.47
C LEU A 54 3.41 -0.44 -12.55
N THR A 55 2.39 -0.94 -13.26
CA THR A 55 1.74 -0.20 -14.35
C THR A 55 1.00 1.05 -13.89
N LEU A 56 0.75 1.18 -12.58
CA LEU A 56 0.17 2.38 -11.98
C LEU A 56 1.09 3.62 -12.14
N ALA A 57 2.40 3.42 -12.34
CA ALA A 57 3.36 4.50 -12.57
C ALA A 57 3.51 4.88 -14.06
N ASP A 58 3.00 4.06 -14.99
CA ASP A 58 3.22 4.22 -16.44
C ASP A 58 2.81 5.62 -16.93
N SER A 59 1.65 6.11 -16.51
CA SER A 59 1.13 7.40 -17.00
C SER A 59 2.04 8.58 -16.67
N GLU A 60 2.60 8.58 -15.46
CA GLU A 60 3.52 9.61 -15.00
C GLU A 60 4.87 9.51 -15.71
N ILE A 61 5.38 8.27 -15.87
CA ILE A 61 6.65 8.00 -16.57
C ILE A 61 6.54 8.39 -18.05
N ILE A 62 5.46 8.03 -18.72
CA ILE A 62 5.18 8.35 -20.13
C ILE A 62 5.09 9.87 -20.34
N ASN A 63 4.61 10.60 -19.35
CA ASN A 63 4.55 12.08 -19.36
C ASN A 63 3.91 12.64 -20.65
N GLY A 64 2.80 12.01 -21.09
CA GLY A 64 2.04 12.44 -22.27
C GLY A 64 2.69 12.17 -23.63
N GLN A 65 3.85 11.48 -23.67
CA GLN A 65 4.53 11.14 -24.91
C GLN A 65 3.84 9.97 -25.63
N ALA A 66 3.80 9.99 -26.95
CA ALA A 66 3.24 8.92 -27.77
C ALA A 66 4.35 8.08 -28.41
N GLY A 67 4.09 6.80 -28.70
CA GLY A 67 5.03 5.91 -29.38
C GLY A 67 6.18 5.46 -28.47
N VAL A 68 5.97 5.46 -27.15
CA VAL A 68 6.93 5.01 -26.15
C VAL A 68 6.40 3.78 -25.42
N VAL A 69 7.31 3.04 -24.80
CA VAL A 69 7.03 1.86 -23.96
C VAL A 69 7.79 1.98 -22.65
N VAL A 70 7.19 1.50 -21.54
CA VAL A 70 7.82 1.45 -20.22
C VAL A 70 8.18 0.01 -19.90
N THR A 71 9.39 -0.21 -19.39
CA THR A 71 9.84 -1.47 -18.77
C THR A 71 10.46 -1.17 -17.41
N TYR A 72 10.37 -2.12 -16.48
CA TYR A 72 10.86 -1.97 -15.11
C TYR A 72 12.00 -2.92 -14.84
N HIS A 73 12.99 -2.50 -14.02
CA HIS A 73 14.21 -3.25 -13.77
C HIS A 73 14.69 -3.05 -12.32
N LEU A 74 15.41 -4.04 -11.79
CA LEU A 74 15.95 -3.95 -10.42
C LEU A 74 17.10 -2.95 -10.30
N THR A 75 17.89 -2.81 -11.35
CA THR A 75 19.08 -1.95 -11.33
C THR A 75 19.09 -0.98 -12.51
N ILE A 76 19.74 0.17 -12.31
CA ILE A 76 19.92 1.16 -13.39
C ILE A 76 20.67 0.56 -14.60
N GLY A 77 21.61 -0.36 -14.35
CA GLY A 77 22.34 -1.03 -15.42
C GLY A 77 21.43 -1.94 -16.25
N GLU A 78 20.53 -2.70 -15.60
CA GLU A 78 19.55 -3.52 -16.32
C GLU A 78 18.60 -2.67 -17.14
N ALA A 79 18.11 -1.54 -16.56
CA ALA A 79 17.27 -0.60 -17.28
C ALA A 79 17.97 0.03 -18.50
N GLN A 80 19.25 0.38 -18.38
CA GLN A 80 20.02 0.97 -19.49
C GLN A 80 20.23 0.01 -20.67
N PHE A 81 20.36 -1.29 -20.38
CA PHE A 81 20.62 -2.31 -21.39
C PHE A 81 19.39 -3.15 -21.76
N ASP A 82 18.23 -2.83 -21.20
CA ASP A 82 16.96 -3.55 -21.38
C ASP A 82 17.09 -5.07 -21.14
N ILE A 83 17.69 -5.43 -20.02
CA ILE A 83 17.87 -6.82 -19.61
C ILE A 83 17.10 -7.11 -18.31
N ASN A 84 16.62 -8.34 -18.16
CA ASN A 84 15.89 -8.82 -16.99
C ASN A 84 14.70 -7.92 -16.59
N PRO A 85 13.77 -7.60 -17.49
CA PRO A 85 12.63 -6.77 -17.13
C PRO A 85 11.77 -7.46 -16.06
N LEU A 86 11.28 -6.66 -15.11
CA LEU A 86 10.35 -7.09 -14.09
C LEU A 86 8.95 -7.25 -14.69
N LEU A 87 8.23 -8.25 -14.21
CA LEU A 87 6.81 -8.43 -14.54
C LEU A 87 5.96 -7.66 -13.51
N SER A 88 4.84 -7.12 -13.97
CA SER A 88 3.80 -6.61 -13.09
C SER A 88 2.69 -7.66 -12.97
N PRO A 89 2.18 -7.94 -11.75
CA PRO A 89 2.61 -7.38 -10.47
C PRO A 89 3.99 -7.90 -10.01
N PHE A 90 4.69 -7.11 -9.18
CA PHE A 90 6.02 -7.38 -8.67
C PHE A 90 6.06 -7.32 -7.15
N THR A 91 6.53 -8.37 -6.49
CA THR A 91 6.80 -8.36 -5.05
C THR A 91 8.19 -7.79 -4.79
N ASN A 92 8.30 -6.75 -3.95
CA ASN A 92 9.58 -6.18 -3.57
C ASN A 92 10.50 -7.27 -2.98
N THR A 93 11.81 -7.13 -3.20
CA THR A 93 12.84 -8.09 -2.73
C THR A 93 13.70 -7.53 -1.59
N ILE A 94 13.51 -6.25 -1.28
CA ILE A 94 14.10 -5.55 -0.15
C ILE A 94 12.95 -5.04 0.71
N THR A 95 12.99 -5.29 2.03
CA THR A 95 11.92 -4.93 2.96
C THR A 95 11.70 -3.41 3.04
N ASP A 96 10.47 -3.03 3.30
CA ASP A 96 9.98 -1.68 3.59
C ASP A 96 10.13 -0.71 2.41
N THR A 97 11.33 -0.46 1.92
CA THR A 97 11.57 0.49 0.83
C THR A 97 12.55 -0.08 -0.18
N GLN A 98 12.14 -0.13 -1.43
CA GLN A 98 12.98 -0.57 -2.53
C GLN A 98 12.87 0.40 -3.70
N THR A 99 14.02 0.88 -4.19
CA THR A 99 14.09 1.63 -5.46
C THR A 99 14.28 0.66 -6.61
N ILE A 100 13.43 0.78 -7.63
CA ILE A 100 13.54 0.13 -8.94
C ILE A 100 13.71 1.19 -10.02
N PHE A 101 13.97 0.78 -11.25
CA PHE A 101 14.25 1.67 -12.35
C PHE A 101 13.30 1.41 -13.51
N ALA A 102 12.64 2.47 -13.98
CA ALA A 102 11.79 2.44 -15.15
C ALA A 102 12.56 2.97 -16.36
N ARG A 103 12.57 2.20 -17.45
CA ARG A 103 13.10 2.58 -18.74
C ARG A 103 11.95 3.04 -19.62
N LEU A 104 12.02 4.25 -20.14
CA LEU A 104 11.13 4.77 -21.17
C LEU A 104 11.85 4.70 -22.52
N GLU A 105 11.29 3.95 -23.46
CA GLU A 105 11.89 3.75 -24.77
C GLU A 105 10.97 4.24 -25.89
N ASN A 106 11.54 4.91 -26.86
CA ASN A 106 10.86 5.26 -28.10
C ASN A 106 10.83 4.05 -29.04
N ILE A 107 9.64 3.57 -29.36
CA ILE A 107 9.42 2.36 -30.19
C ILE A 107 10.01 2.52 -31.61
N ALA A 108 10.09 3.76 -32.12
CA ALA A 108 10.51 4.01 -33.51
C ALA A 108 12.03 3.90 -33.73
N ASP A 109 12.83 4.27 -32.74
CA ASP A 109 14.30 4.34 -32.88
C ASP A 109 15.07 3.65 -31.76
N GLY A 110 14.37 3.13 -30.73
CA GLY A 110 14.97 2.41 -29.60
C GLY A 110 15.76 3.31 -28.63
N LEU A 111 15.72 4.63 -28.81
CA LEU A 111 16.32 5.55 -27.84
C LEU A 111 15.53 5.55 -26.54
N SER A 112 16.24 5.59 -25.42
CA SER A 112 15.61 5.45 -24.10
C SER A 112 16.29 6.32 -23.06
N ASP A 113 15.53 6.62 -22.00
CA ASP A 113 16.02 7.21 -20.77
C ASP A 113 15.46 6.46 -19.57
N VAL A 114 16.05 6.65 -18.39
CA VAL A 114 15.75 5.88 -17.18
C VAL A 114 15.40 6.81 -16.03
N VAL A 115 14.37 6.47 -15.29
CA VAL A 115 13.94 7.16 -14.05
C VAL A 115 13.81 6.15 -12.92
N SER A 116 14.06 6.58 -11.69
CA SER A 116 13.81 5.76 -10.49
C SER A 116 12.34 5.78 -10.09
N LEU A 117 11.88 4.67 -9.50
CA LEU A 117 10.58 4.52 -8.86
C LEU A 117 10.80 3.85 -7.50
N ASP A 118 10.31 4.49 -6.44
CA ASP A 118 10.36 3.92 -5.11
C ASP A 118 9.07 3.12 -4.83
N LEU A 119 9.26 1.90 -4.32
CA LEU A 119 8.22 1.03 -3.79
C LEU A 119 8.30 1.10 -2.27
N ILE A 120 7.21 1.47 -1.60
CA ILE A 120 7.19 1.67 -0.15
C ILE A 120 6.08 0.81 0.46
N VAL A 121 6.48 -0.09 1.34
CA VAL A 121 5.59 -0.92 2.15
C VAL A 121 5.44 -0.29 3.53
N ILE A 122 4.22 0.02 3.92
CA ILE A 122 3.91 0.70 5.18
C ILE A 122 3.32 -0.33 6.14
N ALA A 123 3.98 -0.53 7.28
CA ALA A 123 3.49 -1.44 8.30
C ALA A 123 2.10 -1.04 8.82
N THR A 124 1.20 -2.01 8.97
CA THR A 124 -0.08 -1.80 9.64
C THR A 124 0.10 -1.67 11.16
N PRO A 125 -0.79 -0.98 11.88
CA PRO A 125 -0.67 -0.83 13.34
C PRO A 125 -0.64 -2.18 14.07
N ALA A 126 0.39 -2.42 14.86
CA ALA A 126 0.50 -3.61 15.71
C ALA A 126 -0.28 -3.39 17.03
N ILE A 127 -1.61 -3.41 16.95
CA ILE A 127 -2.51 -3.26 18.09
C ILE A 127 -2.41 -4.46 19.04
N THR A 128 -3.00 -4.32 20.25
CA THR A 128 -3.16 -5.47 21.14
C THR A 128 -4.04 -6.54 20.50
N ASP A 129 -3.58 -7.80 20.52
CA ASP A 129 -4.34 -8.96 20.06
C ASP A 129 -3.97 -10.19 20.91
N PRO A 130 -4.91 -10.85 21.60
CA PRO A 130 -6.33 -10.48 21.70
C PRO A 130 -6.60 -9.26 22.58
N ILE A 131 -7.62 -8.46 22.23
CA ILE A 131 -8.14 -7.39 23.10
C ILE A 131 -9.00 -8.04 24.17
N GLY A 132 -8.82 -7.61 25.43
CA GLY A 132 -9.60 -8.14 26.55
C GLY A 132 -11.10 -7.80 26.43
N ASP A 133 -11.97 -8.71 26.87
CA ASP A 133 -13.41 -8.47 26.95
C ASP A 133 -13.75 -7.24 27.82
N TYR A 134 -14.85 -6.57 27.53
CA TYR A 134 -15.33 -5.43 28.30
C TYR A 134 -16.53 -5.84 29.15
N ASN A 135 -16.30 -5.99 30.47
CA ASN A 135 -17.29 -6.47 31.41
C ASN A 135 -17.88 -5.31 32.21
N LEU A 136 -19.21 -5.24 32.30
CA LEU A 136 -19.94 -4.36 33.21
C LEU A 136 -20.91 -5.20 34.07
N CYS A 137 -21.27 -4.69 35.26
CA CYS A 137 -22.26 -5.32 36.13
C CYS A 137 -23.62 -4.70 35.89
N ASP A 138 -24.64 -5.53 35.68
CA ASP A 138 -26.05 -5.11 35.65
C ASP A 138 -26.53 -4.80 37.08
N ASN A 139 -26.46 -3.53 37.47
CA ASN A 139 -26.75 -3.10 38.84
C ASN A 139 -28.23 -2.89 39.10
N ASP A 140 -28.99 -2.54 38.08
CA ASP A 140 -30.45 -2.29 38.18
C ASP A 140 -31.29 -3.45 37.62
N GLN A 141 -30.64 -4.48 37.09
CA GLN A 141 -31.23 -5.73 36.61
C GLN A 141 -32.20 -5.53 35.44
N ASP A 142 -31.96 -4.52 34.60
CA ASP A 142 -32.75 -4.27 33.41
C ASP A 142 -32.21 -5.02 32.14
N GLY A 143 -31.05 -5.66 32.29
CA GLY A 143 -30.40 -6.45 31.21
C GLY A 143 -29.67 -5.64 30.18
N THR A 144 -29.45 -4.33 30.43
CA THR A 144 -28.70 -3.45 29.50
C THR A 144 -27.73 -2.57 30.27
N GLU A 145 -26.63 -2.19 29.62
CA GLU A 145 -25.64 -1.27 30.17
C GLU A 145 -25.09 -0.33 29.11
N VAL A 146 -24.61 0.85 29.55
CA VAL A 146 -23.97 1.83 28.68
C VAL A 146 -22.45 1.66 28.73
N PHE A 147 -21.88 1.19 27.65
CA PHE A 147 -20.44 0.98 27.50
C PHE A 147 -19.75 2.21 26.91
N ASP A 148 -18.66 2.65 27.54
CA ASP A 148 -17.74 3.61 26.94
C ASP A 148 -16.64 2.83 26.17
N LEU A 149 -16.89 2.53 24.88
CA LEU A 149 -15.94 1.78 24.06
C LEU A 149 -14.60 2.50 23.96
N THR A 150 -14.59 3.85 24.05
CA THR A 150 -13.35 4.63 23.95
C THR A 150 -12.40 4.40 25.13
N SER A 151 -12.90 3.87 26.25
CA SER A 151 -12.08 3.47 27.39
C SER A 151 -11.09 2.34 27.05
N LYS A 152 -11.35 1.57 25.98
CA LYS A 152 -10.46 0.52 25.46
C LYS A 152 -9.34 1.04 24.58
N ASN A 153 -9.38 2.31 24.14
CA ASN A 153 -8.40 2.87 23.22
C ASN A 153 -6.95 2.63 23.67
N THR A 154 -6.64 2.92 24.93
CA THR A 154 -5.28 2.78 25.46
C THR A 154 -4.76 1.33 25.39
N GLU A 155 -5.63 0.35 25.65
CA GLU A 155 -5.30 -1.07 25.51
C GLU A 155 -5.08 -1.42 24.04
N ILE A 156 -6.00 -0.98 23.16
CA ILE A 156 -5.95 -1.27 21.72
C ILE A 156 -4.70 -0.67 21.10
N GLU A 157 -4.39 0.59 21.39
CA GLU A 157 -3.24 1.31 20.83
C GLU A 157 -1.91 0.66 21.17
N ASN A 158 -1.82 -0.13 22.25
CA ASN A 158 -0.59 -0.82 22.65
C ASN A 158 0.66 0.09 22.71
N GLY A 159 0.45 1.36 23.09
CA GLY A 159 1.51 2.37 23.13
C GLY A 159 1.91 2.96 21.78
N LEU A 160 1.22 2.62 20.70
CA LEU A 160 1.43 3.22 19.37
C LEU A 160 0.91 4.67 19.35
N PRO A 161 1.68 5.64 18.85
CA PRO A 161 1.24 7.01 18.77
C PRO A 161 0.33 7.27 17.56
N ASN A 162 -0.60 8.22 17.71
CA ASN A 162 -1.41 8.77 16.63
C ASN A 162 -2.25 7.73 15.85
N ILE A 163 -2.74 6.70 16.55
CA ILE A 163 -3.69 5.74 15.99
C ILE A 163 -5.10 6.31 16.10
N THR A 164 -5.85 6.21 15.00
CA THR A 164 -7.28 6.53 14.99
C THR A 164 -8.08 5.24 15.09
N ILE A 165 -8.94 5.11 16.10
CA ILE A 165 -9.77 3.93 16.32
C ILE A 165 -11.22 4.27 16.00
N THR A 166 -11.85 3.43 15.17
CA THR A 166 -13.28 3.52 14.81
C THR A 166 -13.94 2.19 15.14
N TYR A 167 -15.15 2.23 15.70
CA TYR A 167 -15.89 1.06 16.17
C TYR A 167 -17.07 0.71 15.26
N TYR A 168 -17.38 -0.60 15.16
CA TYR A 168 -18.39 -1.16 14.29
C TYR A 168 -19.10 -2.34 14.94
N ASN A 169 -20.31 -2.64 14.46
CA ASN A 169 -21.09 -3.79 14.96
C ASN A 169 -20.73 -5.10 14.23
N THR A 170 -20.11 -5.02 13.06
CA THR A 170 -19.74 -6.21 12.28
C THR A 170 -18.33 -6.08 11.69
N GLU A 171 -17.69 -7.23 11.45
CA GLU A 171 -16.40 -7.29 10.75
C GLU A 171 -16.49 -6.68 9.34
N THR A 172 -17.58 -6.96 8.63
CA THR A 172 -17.81 -6.43 7.29
C THR A 172 -17.84 -4.91 7.30
N ASP A 173 -18.53 -4.29 8.26
CA ASP A 173 -18.60 -2.83 8.38
C ASP A 173 -17.21 -2.25 8.71
N ALA A 174 -16.45 -2.89 9.60
CA ALA A 174 -15.09 -2.48 9.93
C ALA A 174 -14.14 -2.57 8.71
N ASN A 175 -14.31 -3.59 7.89
CA ASN A 175 -13.50 -3.81 6.70
C ASN A 175 -13.86 -2.83 5.56
N THR A 176 -15.14 -2.51 5.41
CA THR A 176 -15.65 -1.61 4.35
C THR A 176 -15.81 -0.16 4.79
N GLU A 177 -15.47 0.16 6.04
CA GLU A 177 -15.59 1.51 6.64
C GLU A 177 -17.01 2.08 6.57
N THR A 178 -18.02 1.21 6.74
CA THR A 178 -19.44 1.58 6.70
C THR A 178 -20.10 1.40 8.05
N ASN A 179 -21.24 2.05 8.27
CA ASN A 179 -22.07 1.88 9.48
C ASN A 179 -21.29 1.99 10.81
N THR A 180 -20.45 3.02 10.93
CA THR A 180 -19.69 3.28 12.16
C THR A 180 -20.60 3.49 13.37
N ILE A 181 -20.20 3.03 14.56
CA ILE A 181 -20.86 3.37 15.81
C ILE A 181 -20.65 4.86 16.08
N SER A 182 -21.73 5.63 16.01
CA SER A 182 -21.70 7.11 16.06
C SER A 182 -21.46 7.67 17.46
N THR A 183 -21.76 6.89 18.50
CA THR A 183 -21.64 7.29 19.91
C THR A 183 -20.85 6.25 20.71
N PRO A 184 -19.55 6.04 20.40
CA PRO A 184 -18.76 4.99 21.04
C PRO A 184 -18.53 5.22 22.55
N ALA A 185 -18.56 6.48 23.02
CA ALA A 185 -18.44 6.81 24.44
C ALA A 185 -19.74 6.55 25.25
N ALA A 186 -20.84 6.21 24.60
CA ALA A 186 -22.13 5.91 25.24
C ALA A 186 -22.92 4.90 24.40
N TYR A 187 -22.34 3.70 24.25
CA TYR A 187 -22.93 2.61 23.47
C TYR A 187 -23.81 1.75 24.36
N ASN A 188 -25.13 1.75 24.12
CA ASN A 188 -26.08 0.94 24.88
C ASN A 188 -26.14 -0.48 24.32
N SER A 189 -25.93 -1.49 25.16
CA SER A 189 -25.91 -2.89 24.79
C SER A 189 -26.60 -3.78 25.82
N ALA A 190 -27.18 -4.88 25.37
CA ALA A 190 -27.66 -5.97 26.20
C ALA A 190 -26.55 -6.99 26.53
N GLY A 191 -25.29 -6.72 26.18
CA GLY A 191 -24.17 -7.64 26.31
C GLY A 191 -24.23 -8.80 25.32
N ALA A 192 -23.28 -9.73 25.44
CA ALA A 192 -23.16 -10.91 24.60
C ALA A 192 -23.03 -10.61 23.09
N GLU A 193 -22.42 -9.48 22.76
CA GLU A 193 -22.11 -9.09 21.39
C GLU A 193 -20.61 -8.78 21.20
N THR A 194 -20.13 -8.91 19.97
CA THR A 194 -18.77 -8.58 19.59
C THR A 194 -18.74 -7.21 18.95
N ILE A 195 -17.90 -6.32 19.49
CA ILE A 195 -17.55 -5.04 18.87
C ILE A 195 -16.32 -5.22 18.01
N TRP A 196 -16.42 -4.79 16.76
CA TRP A 196 -15.31 -4.72 15.84
C TRP A 196 -14.73 -3.33 15.83
N LEU A 197 -13.44 -3.25 15.52
CA LEU A 197 -12.76 -1.95 15.40
C LEU A 197 -11.79 -1.96 14.23
N ARG A 198 -11.51 -0.75 13.77
CA ARG A 198 -10.47 -0.46 12.78
C ARG A 198 -9.52 0.57 13.38
N ALA A 199 -8.27 0.19 13.53
CA ALA A 199 -7.18 1.05 14.00
C ALA A 199 -6.33 1.48 12.81
N VAL A 200 -6.21 2.78 12.59
CA VAL A 200 -5.57 3.38 11.39
C VAL A 200 -4.39 4.23 11.83
N ASN A 201 -3.23 4.03 11.19
CA ASN A 201 -2.07 4.88 11.39
C ASN A 201 -2.17 6.19 10.55
N PRO A 202 -1.25 7.17 10.75
CA PRO A 202 -1.26 8.43 9.99
C PRO A 202 -1.10 8.27 8.47
N ASP A 203 -0.52 7.16 8.02
CA ASP A 203 -0.30 6.85 6.61
C ASP A 203 -1.52 6.17 5.95
N GLY A 204 -2.59 5.91 6.72
CA GLY A 204 -3.83 5.33 6.24
C GLY A 204 -3.88 3.81 6.27
N CYS A 205 -2.83 3.13 6.74
CA CYS A 205 -2.83 1.69 6.89
C CYS A 205 -3.56 1.26 8.16
N ALA A 206 -4.33 0.17 8.06
CA ALA A 206 -5.26 -0.25 9.10
C ALA A 206 -5.07 -1.69 9.55
N THR A 207 -5.36 -1.92 10.83
CA THR A 207 -5.52 -3.25 11.42
C THR A 207 -6.93 -3.37 12.00
N LEU A 208 -7.59 -4.51 11.80
CA LEU A 208 -8.86 -4.84 12.42
C LEU A 208 -8.62 -5.57 13.74
N GLY A 209 -9.52 -5.35 14.70
CA GLY A 209 -9.57 -6.06 15.97
C GLY A 209 -11.00 -6.23 16.44
N SER A 210 -11.18 -7.00 17.50
CA SER A 210 -12.50 -7.17 18.12
C SER A 210 -12.39 -7.53 19.60
N PHE A 211 -13.44 -7.24 20.37
CA PHE A 211 -13.61 -7.67 21.74
C PHE A 211 -15.10 -7.88 22.04
N ASN A 212 -15.41 -8.62 23.09
CA ASN A 212 -16.79 -8.87 23.47
C ASN A 212 -17.25 -7.90 24.56
N LEU A 213 -18.52 -7.51 24.49
CA LEU A 213 -19.23 -6.87 25.58
C LEU A 213 -19.92 -7.93 26.42
N ILE A 214 -19.70 -7.88 27.73
CA ILE A 214 -20.28 -8.84 28.68
C ILE A 214 -20.97 -8.07 29.79
N ILE A 215 -22.20 -8.44 30.08
CA ILE A 215 -22.96 -7.95 31.24
C ILE A 215 -23.04 -9.07 32.26
N ASP A 216 -22.40 -8.85 33.41
CA ASP A 216 -22.45 -9.77 34.56
C ASP A 216 -23.68 -9.51 35.40
N THR A 217 -24.58 -10.49 35.51
CA THR A 217 -25.74 -10.41 36.38
C THR A 217 -25.30 -10.55 37.82
N VAL A 218 -25.59 -9.55 38.66
CA VAL A 218 -25.33 -9.63 40.12
C VAL A 218 -26.35 -10.54 40.75
N ASN A 219 -25.98 -11.80 40.98
CA ASN A 219 -26.79 -12.68 41.82
C ASN A 219 -26.65 -12.24 43.30
N ASN A 220 -27.61 -11.48 43.81
CA ASN A 220 -27.71 -11.13 45.24
C ASN A 220 -28.11 -12.38 46.08
N TYR A 221 -27.25 -13.40 46.16
CA TYR A 221 -27.36 -14.37 47.21
C TYR A 221 -26.70 -13.81 48.49
N ILE A 222 -27.51 -13.16 49.33
CA ILE A 222 -27.12 -12.98 50.72
C ILE A 222 -27.30 -14.33 51.40
N GLU A 223 -26.21 -15.09 51.56
CA GLU A 223 -26.20 -16.18 52.53
C GLU A 223 -26.25 -15.53 53.93
N ILE A 224 -27.42 -15.52 54.52
CA ILE A 224 -27.57 -15.17 55.94
C ILE A 224 -27.15 -16.40 56.73
N PRO A 225 -26.11 -16.32 57.60
CA PRO A 225 -25.68 -17.40 58.44
C PRO A 225 -26.72 -17.83 59.48
#